data_f27e884aa84a2af0d0227c9849246b91
#
_entry.id   f27e884aa84a2af0d0227c9849246b91
#
_cell.length_a   1.000
_cell.length_b   1.000
_cell.length_c   1.000
_cell.angle_alpha   90.00
_cell.angle_beta   90.00
_cell.angle_gamma   90.00
#
_symmetry.space_group_name_H-M   'P 1'
#
loop_
_entity.id
_entity.type
_entity.pdbx_description
1 polymer ?
#
loop_
_entity_poly.entity_id
_entity_poly.type
_entity_poly.pdbx_seq_one_letter_code
_entity_poly.pdbx_strand_id
1 'polypeptide(L)'
;PDNVCFVGISFHHLKKRAGSLVYASVAQAFSTDVEPFTLKGATIDHQQREDRQPYLRSDQAYALLHDVIDQYEARAGMLPSRIVVHKTTTYHEQEEKGFRDAMRGRVPTCDLIWIRSTPFRLVRKGLQEPWRGTLCTIGSEHYLFTSGFVPWWNEYPGPHIPAPIQLGSAGDTDIRQRAIEILTLSKMNWNNTEGISRYPITISFAKRVGQLMTELADNQIPNPSYRFHM
;
A
#
# COMPACT_ATOMS: atom_id res chain seq x y z
N PRO A 1 -2.81 20.46 11.44
CA PRO A 1 -2.16 19.28 10.91
C PRO A 1 -3.20 18.18 10.86
N ASP A 2 -3.42 17.68 9.67
CA ASP A 2 -4.44 16.65 9.48
C ASP A 2 -3.89 15.34 10.03
N ASN A 3 -4.56 14.81 11.05
CA ASN A 3 -4.25 13.54 11.69
C ASN A 3 -4.62 12.40 10.74
N VAL A 4 -3.72 12.06 9.79
CA VAL A 4 -3.93 11.07 8.75
C VAL A 4 -3.22 9.77 9.10
N CYS A 5 -3.95 8.66 9.02
CA CYS A 5 -3.40 7.31 9.12
C CYS A 5 -3.28 6.67 7.73
N PHE A 6 -2.06 6.36 7.30
CA PHE A 6 -1.79 5.62 6.06
C PHE A 6 -1.62 4.14 6.36
N VAL A 7 -2.37 3.29 5.68
CA VAL A 7 -2.38 1.84 5.87
C VAL A 7 -1.93 1.14 4.60
N GLY A 8 -0.91 0.28 4.69
CA GLY A 8 -0.44 -0.52 3.57
C GLY A 8 -0.90 -1.97 3.68
N ILE A 9 -1.55 -2.49 2.63
CA ILE A 9 -2.01 -3.88 2.55
C ILE A 9 -1.34 -4.58 1.37
N SER A 10 -0.71 -5.73 1.62
CA SER A 10 -0.18 -6.60 0.57
C SER A 10 -0.55 -8.06 0.80
N PHE A 11 -0.51 -8.88 -0.24
CA PHE A 11 -0.86 -10.29 -0.19
C PHE A 11 0.36 -11.16 -0.48
N HIS A 12 0.52 -12.24 0.26
CA HIS A 12 1.64 -13.16 0.15
C HIS A 12 1.17 -14.60 -0.05
N HIS A 13 1.85 -15.30 -0.94
CA HIS A 13 1.62 -16.73 -1.15
C HIS A 13 2.51 -17.53 -0.20
N LEU A 14 1.90 -18.35 0.67
CA LEU A 14 2.62 -19.38 1.40
C LEU A 14 2.60 -20.68 0.60
N LYS A 15 3.76 -21.18 0.25
CA LYS A 15 3.90 -22.51 -0.33
C LYS A 15 3.81 -23.56 0.78
N LYS A 16 2.64 -24.15 1.00
CA LYS A 16 2.50 -25.36 1.81
C LYS A 16 2.56 -26.60 0.92
N ARG A 17 3.11 -27.71 1.43
CA ARG A 17 3.23 -29.00 0.73
C ARG A 17 1.90 -29.58 0.22
N ALA A 18 0.75 -29.11 0.70
CA ALA A 18 -0.58 -29.62 0.40
C ALA A 18 -1.55 -28.62 -0.27
N GLY A 19 -1.02 -27.55 -0.88
CA GLY A 19 -1.84 -26.56 -1.58
C GLY A 19 -1.31 -25.13 -1.46
N SER A 20 -1.74 -24.25 -2.37
CA SER A 20 -1.36 -22.85 -2.34
C SER A 20 -2.31 -22.10 -1.42
N LEU A 21 -1.87 -21.70 -0.24
CA LEU A 21 -2.59 -20.78 0.64
C LEU A 21 -2.09 -19.36 0.42
N VAL A 22 -3.01 -18.42 0.24
CA VAL A 22 -2.70 -16.99 0.19
C VAL A 22 -3.01 -16.40 1.55
N TYR A 23 -2.03 -15.77 2.16
CA TYR A 23 -2.25 -14.99 3.37
C TYR A 23 -2.54 -13.54 2.99
N ALA A 24 -3.61 -13.01 3.55
CA ALA A 24 -3.75 -11.59 3.60
C ALA A 24 -2.75 -11.06 4.62
N SER A 25 -2.03 -10.31 4.17
CA SER A 25 -1.55 -9.00 4.34
C SER A 25 -1.39 -8.56 5.77
N VAL A 26 -0.25 -8.09 5.94
CA VAL A 26 0.09 -7.24 7.06
C VAL A 26 -0.38 -5.84 6.71
N ALA A 27 -1.30 -5.29 7.49
CA ALA A 27 -1.56 -3.88 7.48
C ALA A 27 -0.45 -3.19 8.28
N GLN A 28 0.24 -2.28 7.64
CA GLN A 28 1.16 -1.41 8.34
C GLN A 28 0.58 0.00 8.36
N ALA A 29 0.38 0.54 9.56
CA ALA A 29 -0.13 1.87 9.75
C ALA A 29 1.03 2.86 9.99
N PHE A 30 0.98 3.97 9.27
CA PHE A 30 1.90 5.11 9.39
C PHE A 30 1.11 6.37 9.68
N SER A 31 1.62 7.16 10.61
CA SER A 31 1.13 8.50 10.92
C SER A 31 2.31 9.37 11.36
N THR A 32 2.14 10.68 11.32
CA THR A 32 3.10 11.61 11.92
C THR A 32 3.10 11.58 13.44
N ASP A 33 2.00 11.12 14.04
CA ASP A 33 1.74 11.25 15.47
C ASP A 33 1.92 9.94 16.24
N VAL A 34 2.09 8.82 15.51
CA VAL A 34 2.16 7.48 16.10
C VAL A 34 3.33 6.70 15.52
N GLU A 35 4.06 5.98 16.38
CA GLU A 35 5.07 5.01 15.90
C GLU A 35 4.40 3.98 14.98
N PRO A 36 5.00 3.72 13.79
CA PRO A 36 4.43 2.73 12.85
C PRO A 36 4.25 1.37 13.51
N PHE A 37 3.15 0.71 13.22
CA PHE A 37 2.84 -0.61 13.77
C PHE A 37 2.31 -1.55 12.69
N THR A 38 2.41 -2.84 12.97
CA THR A 38 2.10 -3.92 12.05
C THR A 38 1.02 -4.81 12.63
N LEU A 39 0.04 -5.19 11.80
CA LEU A 39 -1.01 -6.14 12.13
C LEU A 39 -1.01 -7.31 11.16
N LYS A 40 -1.26 -8.51 11.68
CA LYS A 40 -1.43 -9.70 10.87
C LYS A 40 -2.87 -9.76 10.33
N GLY A 41 -3.02 -9.82 9.00
CA GLY A 41 -4.33 -10.01 8.37
C GLY A 41 -4.79 -11.47 8.37
N ALA A 42 -5.97 -11.69 7.82
CA ALA A 42 -6.60 -13.01 7.75
C ALA A 42 -6.01 -13.88 6.65
N THR A 43 -6.17 -15.21 6.79
CA THR A 43 -5.86 -16.17 5.73
C THR A 43 -6.97 -16.17 4.69
N ILE A 44 -6.60 -16.16 3.41
CA ILE A 44 -7.54 -16.17 2.28
C ILE A 44 -7.44 -17.50 1.55
N ASP A 45 -8.58 -18.13 1.31
CA ASP A 45 -8.64 -19.31 0.46
C ASP A 45 -8.60 -18.88 -1.03
N HIS A 46 -7.56 -19.32 -1.73
CA HIS A 46 -7.32 -18.94 -3.13
C HIS A 46 -8.12 -19.78 -4.14
N GLN A 47 -8.68 -20.92 -3.74
CA GLN A 47 -9.26 -21.90 -4.68
C GLN A 47 -10.60 -21.49 -5.29
N GLN A 48 -11.24 -20.41 -4.83
CA GLN A 48 -12.61 -20.06 -5.21
C GLN A 48 -12.74 -18.84 -6.15
N ARG A 49 -11.68 -18.43 -6.88
CA ARG A 49 -11.73 -17.13 -7.60
C ARG A 49 -11.43 -17.21 -9.08
N GLU A 50 -12.33 -16.65 -9.86
CA GLU A 50 -12.22 -16.55 -11.33
C GLU A 50 -11.10 -15.56 -11.78
N ASP A 51 -10.87 -14.47 -11.05
CA ASP A 51 -9.93 -13.39 -11.42
C ASP A 51 -8.50 -13.55 -10.91
N ARG A 52 -8.23 -14.60 -10.13
CA ARG A 52 -6.94 -14.92 -9.51
C ARG A 52 -6.32 -13.78 -8.66
N GLN A 53 -7.05 -12.70 -8.39
CA GLN A 53 -6.58 -11.63 -7.52
C GLN A 53 -7.08 -11.84 -6.09
N PRO A 54 -6.19 -11.83 -5.07
CA PRO A 54 -6.61 -11.96 -3.68
C PRO A 54 -7.35 -10.69 -3.21
N TYR A 55 -8.44 -10.85 -2.51
CA TYR A 55 -9.17 -9.81 -1.79
C TYR A 55 -9.70 -10.32 -0.46
N LEU A 56 -9.96 -9.43 0.49
CA LEU A 56 -10.56 -9.77 1.78
C LEU A 56 -12.09 -9.93 1.64
N ARG A 57 -12.68 -10.84 2.39
CA ARG A 57 -14.13 -10.82 2.58
C ARG A 57 -14.52 -9.62 3.43
N SER A 58 -15.80 -9.25 3.41
CA SER A 58 -16.30 -8.09 4.15
C SER A 58 -15.99 -8.15 5.64
N ASP A 59 -16.17 -9.33 6.27
CA ASP A 59 -15.84 -9.56 7.68
C ASP A 59 -14.34 -9.42 7.98
N GLN A 60 -13.49 -9.92 7.10
CA GLN A 60 -12.04 -9.83 7.21
C GLN A 60 -11.52 -8.40 7.02
N ALA A 61 -12.06 -7.69 6.02
CA ALA A 61 -11.73 -6.29 5.76
C ALA A 61 -12.18 -5.40 6.93
N TYR A 62 -13.38 -5.63 7.46
CA TYR A 62 -13.89 -4.97 8.65
C TYR A 62 -12.96 -5.18 9.85
N ALA A 63 -12.67 -6.43 10.21
CA ALA A 63 -11.84 -6.76 11.35
C ALA A 63 -10.45 -6.12 11.25
N LEU A 64 -9.80 -6.23 10.07
CA LEU A 64 -8.48 -5.68 9.86
C LEU A 64 -8.44 -4.17 10.07
N LEU A 65 -9.37 -3.41 9.48
CA LEU A 65 -9.36 -1.96 9.61
C LEU A 65 -9.85 -1.49 10.98
N HIS A 66 -10.77 -2.22 11.59
CA HIS A 66 -11.20 -1.98 12.97
C HIS A 66 -10.02 -2.09 13.94
N ASP A 67 -9.22 -3.16 13.82
CA ASP A 67 -8.02 -3.35 14.63
C ASP A 67 -6.96 -2.24 14.40
N VAL A 68 -6.81 -1.77 13.15
CA VAL A 68 -5.94 -0.62 12.84
C VAL A 68 -6.41 0.63 13.59
N ILE A 69 -7.71 0.91 13.56
CA ILE A 69 -8.29 2.11 14.20
C ILE A 69 -8.12 2.01 15.72
N ASP A 70 -8.40 0.86 16.31
CA ASP A 70 -8.25 0.64 17.76
C ASP A 70 -6.79 0.79 18.21
N GLN A 71 -5.86 0.20 17.48
CA GLN A 71 -4.43 0.34 17.76
C GLN A 71 -3.93 1.78 17.57
N TYR A 72 -4.46 2.49 16.59
CA TYR A 72 -4.15 3.90 16.40
C TYR A 72 -4.65 4.73 17.57
N GLU A 73 -5.93 4.59 17.96
CA GLU A 73 -6.55 5.31 19.07
C GLU A 73 -5.83 5.04 20.39
N ALA A 74 -5.48 3.76 20.66
CA ALA A 74 -4.75 3.37 21.86
C ALA A 74 -3.36 4.02 21.97
N ARG A 75 -2.70 4.34 20.84
CA ARG A 75 -1.36 4.94 20.81
C ARG A 75 -1.39 6.47 20.71
N ALA A 76 -2.31 7.02 19.94
CA ALA A 76 -2.44 8.45 19.70
C ALA A 76 -3.30 9.16 20.75
N GLY A 77 -4.14 8.42 21.49
CA GLY A 77 -5.13 8.98 22.40
C GLY A 77 -6.32 9.64 21.69
N MET A 78 -6.41 9.53 20.35
CA MET A 78 -7.48 10.11 19.54
C MET A 78 -7.66 9.30 18.25
N LEU A 79 -8.84 9.40 17.65
CA LEU A 79 -9.11 8.80 16.33
C LEU A 79 -8.46 9.61 15.19
N PRO A 80 -8.07 8.97 14.08
CA PRO A 80 -7.59 9.69 12.91
C PRO A 80 -8.72 10.45 12.24
N SER A 81 -8.44 11.65 11.72
CA SER A 81 -9.41 12.42 10.93
C SER A 81 -9.63 11.83 9.54
N ARG A 82 -8.66 11.06 9.06
CA ARG A 82 -8.68 10.43 7.74
C ARG A 82 -7.84 9.16 7.72
N ILE A 83 -8.32 8.14 7.01
CA ILE A 83 -7.57 6.92 6.72
C ILE A 83 -7.38 6.80 5.20
N VAL A 84 -6.15 6.49 4.79
CA VAL A 84 -5.80 6.18 3.41
C VAL A 84 -5.29 4.74 3.36
N VAL A 85 -6.01 3.86 2.68
CA VAL A 85 -5.63 2.45 2.53
C VAL A 85 -4.99 2.24 1.17
N HIS A 86 -3.70 1.88 1.16
CA HIS A 86 -2.96 1.47 -0.03
C HIS A 86 -2.95 -0.05 -0.14
N LYS A 87 -3.35 -0.58 -1.29
CA LYS A 87 -3.40 -2.03 -1.56
C LYS A 87 -2.73 -2.38 -2.88
N THR A 88 -2.20 -3.59 -2.99
CA THR A 88 -1.50 -4.05 -4.21
C THR A 88 -2.41 -4.66 -5.27
N THR A 89 -3.68 -4.89 -4.96
CA THR A 89 -4.72 -5.40 -5.87
C THR A 89 -5.91 -4.45 -5.92
N THR A 90 -6.75 -4.54 -6.94
CA THR A 90 -8.00 -3.75 -7.01
C THR A 90 -8.95 -4.11 -5.87
N TYR A 91 -9.80 -3.17 -5.49
CA TYR A 91 -10.82 -3.41 -4.46
C TYR A 91 -12.00 -4.20 -5.06
N HIS A 92 -12.48 -5.17 -4.30
CA HIS A 92 -13.73 -5.87 -4.55
C HIS A 92 -14.84 -5.22 -3.73
N GLU A 93 -16.10 -5.25 -4.20
CA GLU A 93 -17.23 -4.62 -3.50
C GLU A 93 -17.40 -5.07 -2.04
N GLN A 94 -17.22 -6.37 -1.78
CA GLN A 94 -17.30 -6.90 -0.41
C GLN A 94 -16.21 -6.33 0.50
N GLU A 95 -15.01 -6.18 -0.03
CA GLU A 95 -13.86 -5.65 0.69
C GLU A 95 -14.04 -4.15 0.96
N GLU A 96 -14.48 -3.39 -0.06
CA GLU A 96 -14.81 -1.98 0.08
C GLU A 96 -15.88 -1.78 1.15
N LYS A 97 -16.95 -2.58 1.12
CA LYS A 97 -18.01 -2.56 2.13
C LYS A 97 -17.45 -2.77 3.53
N GLY A 98 -16.62 -3.81 3.72
CA GLY A 98 -16.01 -4.10 5.02
C GLY A 98 -15.18 -2.94 5.56
N PHE A 99 -14.33 -2.34 4.73
CA PHE A 99 -13.55 -1.18 5.13
C PHE A 99 -14.43 0.03 5.49
N ARG A 100 -15.44 0.33 4.69
CA ARG A 100 -16.35 1.45 4.98
C ARG A 100 -17.17 1.22 6.24
N ASP A 101 -17.62 -0.01 6.48
CA ASP A 101 -18.37 -0.36 7.69
C ASP A 101 -17.50 -0.22 8.95
N ALA A 102 -16.21 -0.58 8.90
CA ALA A 102 -15.28 -0.43 10.03
C ALA A 102 -15.07 1.04 10.44
N MET A 103 -15.17 1.97 9.50
CA MET A 103 -14.97 3.40 9.76
C MET A 103 -16.24 4.13 10.15
N ARG A 104 -17.41 3.53 9.89
CA ARG A 104 -18.70 4.18 10.12
C ARG A 104 -18.84 4.70 11.55
N GLY A 105 -19.07 6.01 11.69
CA GLY A 105 -19.21 6.68 12.98
C GLY A 105 -17.91 6.88 13.76
N ARG A 106 -16.77 6.47 13.23
CA ARG A 106 -15.45 6.61 13.88
C ARG A 106 -14.50 7.55 13.11
N VAL A 107 -14.36 7.33 11.82
CA VAL A 107 -13.42 8.08 10.96
C VAL A 107 -14.20 8.77 9.85
N PRO A 108 -14.12 10.10 9.72
CA PRO A 108 -14.98 10.83 8.77
C PRO A 108 -14.59 10.65 7.31
N THR A 109 -13.30 10.40 7.02
CA THR A 109 -12.81 10.34 5.62
C THR A 109 -11.97 9.10 5.37
N CYS A 110 -12.25 8.42 4.24
CA CYS A 110 -11.49 7.27 3.77
C CYS A 110 -11.19 7.34 2.29
N ASP A 111 -9.94 7.08 1.95
CA ASP A 111 -9.50 6.85 0.59
C ASP A 111 -8.99 5.42 0.43
N LEU A 112 -9.58 4.68 -0.50
CA LEU A 112 -9.17 3.31 -0.84
C LEU A 112 -8.42 3.34 -2.17
N ILE A 113 -7.10 3.26 -2.13
CA ILE A 113 -6.22 3.39 -3.30
C ILE A 113 -5.51 2.07 -3.58
N TRP A 114 -5.63 1.58 -4.80
CA TRP A 114 -4.82 0.44 -5.24
C TRP A 114 -3.62 0.90 -6.06
N ILE A 115 -2.49 0.19 -5.90
CA ILE A 115 -1.20 0.51 -6.48
C ILE A 115 -0.59 -0.76 -7.08
N ARG A 116 -0.43 -0.82 -8.40
CA ARG A 116 0.10 -2.01 -9.08
C ARG A 116 1.34 -1.69 -9.93
N SER A 117 2.13 -2.72 -10.17
CA SER A 117 3.14 -2.67 -11.21
C SER A 117 2.47 -2.72 -12.59
N THR A 118 3.10 -2.10 -13.57
CA THR A 118 2.60 -2.06 -14.95
C THR A 118 3.75 -2.27 -15.94
N PRO A 119 3.51 -2.90 -17.10
CA PRO A 119 4.45 -2.95 -18.21
C PRO A 119 4.51 -1.63 -18.99
N PHE A 120 3.62 -0.67 -18.71
CA PHE A 120 3.58 0.63 -19.37
C PHE A 120 4.95 1.32 -19.28
N ARG A 121 5.36 1.91 -20.40
CA ARG A 121 6.55 2.77 -20.48
C ARG A 121 6.23 4.02 -21.27
N LEU A 122 6.71 5.14 -20.80
CA LEU A 122 6.61 6.40 -21.50
C LEU A 122 7.97 6.71 -22.13
N VAL A 123 7.99 6.81 -23.45
CA VAL A 123 9.16 7.18 -24.21
C VAL A 123 8.86 8.52 -24.88
N ARG A 124 9.72 9.48 -24.67
CA ARG A 124 9.65 10.76 -25.40
C ARG A 124 10.83 10.91 -26.35
N LYS A 125 10.63 11.61 -27.45
CA LYS A 125 11.71 11.99 -28.35
C LYS A 125 12.61 12.99 -27.62
N GLY A 126 13.87 12.64 -27.41
CA GLY A 126 14.84 13.46 -26.69
C GLY A 126 15.74 12.59 -25.80
N LEU A 127 16.52 13.23 -24.95
CA LEU A 127 17.62 12.58 -24.21
C LEU A 127 17.29 12.25 -22.76
N GLN A 128 16.08 12.56 -22.29
CA GLN A 128 15.78 12.41 -20.86
C GLN A 128 14.58 11.48 -20.66
N GLU A 129 14.70 10.66 -19.65
CA GLU A 129 13.62 9.84 -19.11
C GLU A 129 12.47 10.71 -18.58
N PRO A 130 11.28 10.15 -18.41
CA PRO A 130 10.18 10.82 -17.71
C PRO A 130 10.64 11.33 -16.35
N TRP A 131 10.26 12.54 -16.01
CA TRP A 131 10.64 13.12 -14.73
C TRP A 131 9.97 12.41 -13.58
N ARG A 132 10.70 12.25 -12.49
CA ARG A 132 10.12 11.81 -11.22
C ARG A 132 8.96 12.73 -10.82
N GLY A 133 7.82 12.16 -10.52
CA GLY A 133 6.58 12.88 -10.21
C GLY A 133 5.66 13.08 -11.43
N THR A 134 6.05 12.64 -12.63
CA THR A 134 5.15 12.67 -13.78
C THR A 134 3.94 11.77 -13.52
N LEU A 135 2.74 12.35 -13.60
CA LEU A 135 1.47 11.65 -13.61
C LEU A 135 0.93 11.65 -15.05
N CYS A 136 0.80 10.47 -15.63
CA CYS A 136 0.24 10.27 -16.97
C CYS A 136 -1.14 9.66 -16.84
N THR A 137 -2.15 10.29 -17.47
CA THR A 137 -3.52 9.76 -17.50
C THR A 137 -3.89 9.41 -18.94
N ILE A 138 -4.35 8.18 -19.15
CA ILE A 138 -4.79 7.66 -20.44
C ILE A 138 -6.19 7.08 -20.24
N GLY A 139 -7.20 7.77 -20.75
CA GLY A 139 -8.59 7.42 -20.44
C GLY A 139 -8.86 7.49 -18.94
N SER A 140 -9.27 6.38 -18.35
CA SER A 140 -9.50 6.23 -16.90
C SER A 140 -8.30 5.68 -16.13
N GLU A 141 -7.18 5.41 -16.81
CA GLU A 141 -6.00 4.82 -16.18
C GLU A 141 -4.97 5.89 -15.81
N HIS A 142 -4.36 5.74 -14.63
CA HIS A 142 -3.40 6.69 -14.10
C HIS A 142 -2.06 6.01 -13.80
N TYR A 143 -0.98 6.62 -14.28
CA TYR A 143 0.38 6.09 -14.18
C TYR A 143 1.29 7.14 -13.53
N LEU A 144 1.82 6.84 -12.35
CA LEU A 144 2.72 7.74 -11.61
C LEU A 144 4.16 7.25 -11.70
N PHE A 145 5.06 8.10 -12.16
CA PHE A 145 6.49 7.87 -12.15
C PHE A 145 7.08 8.28 -10.80
N THR A 146 7.19 7.35 -9.88
CA THR A 146 7.87 7.55 -8.58
C THR A 146 9.39 7.50 -8.70
N SER A 147 9.89 6.90 -9.77
CA SER A 147 11.29 6.95 -10.22
C SER A 147 11.35 7.60 -11.59
N GLY A 148 12.47 8.25 -11.92
CA GLY A 148 12.63 8.94 -13.19
C GLY A 148 13.75 9.97 -13.11
N PHE A 149 13.89 10.80 -14.12
CA PHE A 149 14.88 11.86 -14.18
C PHE A 149 14.67 12.86 -13.03
N VAL A 150 15.76 13.17 -12.34
CA VAL A 150 15.80 14.13 -11.22
C VAL A 150 16.57 15.39 -11.67
N PRO A 151 15.91 16.54 -11.88
CA PRO A 151 16.53 17.71 -12.48
C PRO A 151 17.78 18.22 -11.77
N TRP A 152 17.79 18.27 -10.43
CA TRP A 152 18.97 18.78 -9.71
C TRP A 152 20.14 17.80 -9.62
N TRP A 153 19.93 16.51 -9.88
CA TRP A 153 21.01 15.54 -10.09
C TRP A 153 21.45 15.48 -11.54
N ASN A 154 20.63 16.04 -12.44
CA ASN A 154 20.78 15.99 -13.89
C ASN A 154 20.93 14.55 -14.43
N GLU A 155 20.29 13.60 -13.75
CA GLU A 155 20.35 12.19 -14.11
C GLU A 155 19.11 11.40 -13.65
N TYR A 156 18.99 10.20 -14.17
CA TYR A 156 18.11 9.15 -13.65
C TYR A 156 18.98 8.09 -12.95
N PRO A 157 18.94 7.97 -11.61
CA PRO A 157 19.83 7.07 -10.88
C PRO A 157 19.44 5.59 -10.94
N GLY A 158 18.49 5.21 -11.80
CA GLY A 158 18.06 3.83 -11.95
C GLY A 158 18.79 3.08 -13.06
N PRO A 159 18.90 1.72 -12.96
CA PRO A 159 19.64 0.91 -13.95
C PRO A 159 18.87 0.67 -15.25
N HIS A 160 17.56 0.94 -15.30
CA HIS A 160 16.66 0.62 -16.42
C HIS A 160 15.73 1.77 -16.74
N ILE A 161 15.01 1.69 -17.88
CA ILE A 161 13.95 2.64 -18.23
C ILE A 161 12.95 2.76 -17.07
N PRO A 162 12.63 3.98 -16.60
CA PRO A 162 11.71 4.17 -15.49
C PRO A 162 10.36 3.50 -15.73
N ALA A 163 9.93 2.74 -14.75
CA ALA A 163 8.64 2.07 -14.78
C ALA A 163 7.70 2.75 -13.78
N PRO A 164 6.55 3.30 -14.24
CA PRO A 164 5.58 3.87 -13.32
C PRO A 164 4.88 2.80 -12.49
N ILE A 165 4.17 3.24 -11.48
CA ILE A 165 3.11 2.49 -10.82
C ILE A 165 1.77 2.91 -11.42
N GLN A 166 0.85 1.96 -11.57
CA GLN A 166 -0.53 2.23 -11.94
C GLN A 166 -1.33 2.47 -10.68
N LEU A 167 -2.17 3.51 -10.69
CA LEU A 167 -3.00 3.94 -9.56
C LEU A 167 -4.47 3.89 -9.92
N GLY A 168 -5.30 3.58 -8.94
CA GLY A 168 -6.74 3.78 -9.02
C GLY A 168 -7.36 3.78 -7.62
N SER A 169 -8.64 4.11 -7.55
CA SER A 169 -9.38 4.21 -6.30
C SER A 169 -10.68 3.42 -6.35
N ALA A 170 -11.18 3.05 -5.17
CA ALA A 170 -12.56 2.65 -4.99
C ALA A 170 -13.36 3.87 -4.50
N GLY A 171 -14.31 4.32 -5.33
CA GLY A 171 -15.09 5.54 -5.10
C GLY A 171 -14.51 6.79 -5.74
N ASP A 172 -15.17 7.92 -5.48
CA ASP A 172 -14.80 9.22 -6.02
C ASP A 172 -13.69 9.85 -5.16
N THR A 173 -12.49 9.86 -5.70
CA THR A 173 -11.28 10.33 -5.01
C THR A 173 -10.45 11.17 -5.97
N ASP A 174 -9.95 12.31 -5.53
CA ASP A 174 -8.98 13.11 -6.31
C ASP A 174 -7.66 12.34 -6.47
N ILE A 175 -7.53 11.65 -7.60
CA ILE A 175 -6.36 10.82 -7.90
C ILE A 175 -5.07 11.65 -8.00
N ARG A 176 -5.16 12.92 -8.39
CA ARG A 176 -4.00 13.80 -8.48
C ARG A 176 -3.45 14.09 -7.09
N GLN A 177 -4.31 14.40 -6.14
CA GLN A 177 -3.91 14.63 -4.75
C GLN A 177 -3.32 13.35 -4.14
N ARG A 178 -3.93 12.19 -4.41
CA ARG A 178 -3.41 10.89 -3.95
C ARG A 178 -2.05 10.57 -4.58
N ALA A 179 -1.84 10.91 -5.85
CA ALA A 179 -0.54 10.74 -6.51
C ALA A 179 0.57 11.56 -5.84
N ILE A 180 0.28 12.78 -5.40
CA ILE A 180 1.23 13.63 -4.64
C ILE A 180 1.58 12.97 -3.31
N GLU A 181 0.60 12.46 -2.57
CA GLU A 181 0.83 11.74 -1.30
C GLU A 181 1.67 10.48 -1.50
N ILE A 182 1.34 9.67 -2.52
CA ILE A 182 2.10 8.47 -2.87
C ILE A 182 3.53 8.80 -3.25
N LEU A 183 3.75 9.85 -4.06
CA LEU A 183 5.08 10.32 -4.42
C LEU A 183 5.86 10.74 -3.17
N THR A 184 5.24 11.45 -2.24
CA THR A 184 5.86 11.84 -0.97
C THR A 184 6.24 10.62 -0.14
N LEU A 185 5.31 9.67 0.04
CA LEU A 185 5.55 8.42 0.77
C LEU A 185 6.62 7.53 0.09
N SER A 186 6.82 7.65 -1.22
CA SER A 186 7.89 6.92 -1.92
C SER A 186 9.30 7.44 -1.60
N LYS A 187 9.40 8.66 -1.05
CA LYS A 187 10.66 9.29 -0.64
C LYS A 187 11.03 9.02 0.82
N MET A 188 10.12 8.43 1.60
CA MET A 188 10.30 8.22 3.05
C MET A 188 11.03 6.93 3.41
N ASN A 189 11.52 6.18 2.44
CA ASN A 189 12.27 4.95 2.71
C ASN A 189 13.74 5.26 3.04
N TRP A 190 14.03 5.46 4.31
CA TRP A 190 15.36 5.79 4.83
C TRP A 190 16.37 4.62 4.74
N ASN A 191 15.90 3.40 4.51
CA ASN A 191 16.77 2.22 4.35
C ASN A 191 17.27 2.02 2.92
N ASN A 192 16.89 2.90 2.01
CA ASN A 192 17.36 2.88 0.64
C ASN A 192 18.35 4.04 0.42
N THR A 193 19.62 3.71 0.28
CA THR A 193 20.71 4.68 0.05
C THR A 193 20.57 5.45 -1.26
N GLU A 194 19.85 4.89 -2.24
CA GLU A 194 19.60 5.52 -3.53
C GLU A 194 18.47 6.57 -3.47
N GLY A 195 17.75 6.69 -2.34
CA GLY A 195 16.67 7.66 -2.15
C GLY A 195 15.48 7.49 -3.11
N ILE A 196 15.42 6.38 -3.84
CA ILE A 196 14.42 6.11 -4.86
C ILE A 196 13.73 4.79 -4.57
N SER A 197 12.46 4.88 -4.17
CA SER A 197 11.60 3.70 -4.04
C SER A 197 10.50 3.77 -5.10
N ARG A 198 10.27 2.66 -5.80
CA ARG A 198 9.18 2.55 -6.77
C ARG A 198 7.82 2.61 -6.08
N TYR A 199 7.71 2.03 -4.90
CA TYR A 199 6.46 1.99 -4.13
C TYR A 199 6.51 2.93 -2.94
N PRO A 200 5.36 3.46 -2.49
CA PRO A 200 5.29 4.19 -1.24
C PRO A 200 5.72 3.29 -0.07
N ILE A 201 6.23 3.90 0.99
CA ILE A 201 6.71 3.17 2.17
C ILE A 201 5.67 2.20 2.73
N THR A 202 4.39 2.57 2.70
CA THR A 202 3.26 1.73 3.12
C THR A 202 3.24 0.36 2.44
N ILE A 203 3.38 0.34 1.11
CA ILE A 203 3.40 -0.90 0.32
C ILE A 203 4.74 -1.62 0.43
N SER A 204 5.86 -0.88 0.43
CA SER A 204 7.20 -1.47 0.53
C SER A 204 7.35 -2.26 1.83
N PHE A 205 6.92 -1.69 2.95
CA PHE A 205 6.99 -2.38 4.24
C PHE A 205 5.96 -3.50 4.35
N ALA A 206 4.71 -3.29 3.91
CA ALA A 206 3.72 -4.37 3.92
C ALA A 206 4.21 -5.60 3.14
N LYS A 207 4.89 -5.42 2.00
CA LYS A 207 5.53 -6.50 1.25
C LYS A 207 6.65 -7.16 2.05
N ARG A 208 7.54 -6.37 2.66
CA ARG A 208 8.68 -6.88 3.44
C ARG A 208 8.23 -7.69 4.65
N VAL A 209 7.29 -7.13 5.44
CA VAL A 209 6.74 -7.85 6.59
C VAL A 209 6.05 -9.14 6.15
N GLY A 210 5.28 -9.10 5.06
CA GLY A 210 4.66 -10.30 4.52
C GLY A 210 5.69 -11.38 4.14
N GLN A 211 6.83 -11.01 3.56
CA GLN A 211 7.93 -11.96 3.28
C GLN A 211 8.47 -12.57 4.59
N LEU A 212 8.74 -11.78 5.62
CA LEU A 212 9.18 -12.27 6.91
C LEU A 212 8.16 -13.20 7.56
N MET A 213 6.88 -12.92 7.41
CA MET A 213 5.81 -13.79 7.92
C MET A 213 5.73 -15.15 7.24
N THR A 214 6.27 -15.29 6.01
CA THR A 214 6.37 -16.61 5.37
C THR A 214 7.41 -17.52 6.03
N GLU A 215 8.33 -16.95 6.79
CA GLU A 215 9.39 -17.65 7.52
C GLU A 215 9.01 -17.99 8.97
N LEU A 216 7.96 -17.33 9.50
CA LEU A 216 7.47 -17.58 10.85
C LEU A 216 6.59 -18.85 10.90
N ALA A 217 6.66 -19.57 12.03
CA ALA A 217 5.75 -20.69 12.28
C ALA A 217 4.30 -20.19 12.41
N ASP A 218 3.33 -21.03 12.03
CA ASP A 218 1.90 -20.69 11.98
C ASP A 218 1.32 -20.11 13.30
N ASN A 219 1.91 -20.48 14.44
CA ASN A 219 1.49 -20.07 15.77
C ASN A 219 2.25 -18.85 16.33
N GLN A 220 3.20 -18.30 15.57
CA GLN A 220 3.94 -17.13 15.99
C GLN A 220 3.22 -15.85 15.57
N ILE A 221 3.07 -14.92 16.52
CA ILE A 221 2.56 -13.58 16.27
C ILE A 221 3.78 -12.67 16.02
N PRO A 222 3.85 -11.95 14.89
CA PRO A 222 4.96 -11.03 14.65
C PRO A 222 4.95 -9.93 15.69
N ASN A 223 6.15 -9.44 16.04
CA ASN A 223 6.26 -8.28 16.91
C ASN A 223 5.58 -7.08 16.23
N PRO A 224 4.63 -6.40 16.87
CA PRO A 224 3.91 -5.28 16.25
C PRO A 224 4.78 -4.04 16.02
N SER A 225 5.96 -3.94 16.66
CA SER A 225 6.88 -2.82 16.45
C SER A 225 7.58 -2.93 15.10
N TYR A 226 7.49 -1.87 14.29
CA TYR A 226 8.07 -1.83 12.96
C TYR A 226 9.60 -1.96 12.97
N ARG A 227 10.27 -1.61 14.08
CA ARG A 227 11.74 -1.69 14.26
C ARG A 227 12.31 -3.09 14.06
N PHE A 228 11.49 -4.12 14.27
CA PHE A 228 11.88 -5.51 14.04
C PHE A 228 11.75 -5.97 12.58
N HIS A 229 11.21 -5.12 11.72
CA HIS A 229 10.95 -5.43 10.32
C HIS A 229 11.75 -4.55 9.33
N MET A 230 12.70 -3.76 9.86
CA MET A 230 13.59 -2.90 9.07
C MET A 230 14.76 -3.68 8.47
#